data_6c97b4f696be97aa1edcf5c70520f8ef
#
_entry.id   6c97b4f696be97aa1edcf5c70520f8ef
#
_cell.length_a   1.000
_cell.length_b   1.000
_cell.length_c   1.000
_cell.angle_alpha   90.00
_cell.angle_beta   90.00
_cell.angle_gamma   90.00
#
_symmetry.space_group_name_H-M   'P 1'
#
loop_
_entity.id
_entity.type
_entity.pdbx_description
1 polymer ?
#
loop_
_entity_poly.entity_id
_entity_poly.type
_entity_poly.pdbx_seq_one_letter_code
_entity_poly.pdbx_strand_id
1 'polypeptide(L)'
;MYDGAKFRAAYAEFEIEDSVLGVKMLHRTQRPIIFGEILDLRKAADSGSPVGRYLPAFTLVELLVVIAIIALLLALLQPVLSLAREKSREVACLNNLKQLQTCAKLYSLDNDDFLLPNRYVYLLDTKGPAPGFSDKMTWCPGLAPFDTTTENIEHGLLFRYNKSTDIYRCPSDKSRVQTPEGQILNLRRTRSYNLSQSINGLPYGDKTDYVPGFARESDIDDPSPSELLFFVDVHEESIFDSHFGIPPRGWGSDGEPPRWWDLPAGRHSQGGNFSFADGHVEHWRWDKPKIFTEFGQLVRQDGEIPDFQRVQRGVRAAAQ
;
A
#
# COMPACT_ATOMS: atom_id res chain seq x y z
N MET A 1 -13.91 1.86 19.97
CA MET A 1 -13.45 0.63 20.63
C MET A 1 -14.16 -0.52 19.91
N TYR A 2 -13.44 -1.24 19.07
CA TYR A 2 -13.97 -2.33 18.24
C TYR A 2 -14.49 -3.47 19.14
N ASP A 3 -15.69 -3.93 18.90
CA ASP A 3 -16.27 -5.10 19.58
C ASP A 3 -15.71 -6.39 18.93
N GLY A 4 -14.63 -6.94 19.52
CA GLY A 4 -13.95 -8.14 19.04
C GLY A 4 -14.80 -9.42 18.98
N ALA A 5 -16.01 -9.43 19.54
CA ALA A 5 -16.88 -10.61 19.55
C ALA A 5 -17.58 -10.83 18.19
N LYS A 6 -17.91 -9.75 17.47
CA LYS A 6 -18.55 -9.85 16.14
C LYS A 6 -17.54 -10.19 15.03
N PHE A 7 -16.26 -9.84 15.24
CA PHE A 7 -15.18 -10.20 14.33
C PHE A 7 -14.92 -11.71 14.30
N ARG A 8 -15.09 -12.40 15.43
CA ARG A 8 -14.90 -13.85 15.54
C ARG A 8 -15.88 -14.66 14.71
N ALA A 9 -17.11 -14.18 14.55
CA ALA A 9 -18.13 -14.90 13.79
C ALA A 9 -17.84 -14.88 12.27
N ALA A 10 -17.36 -13.74 11.74
CA ALA A 10 -17.03 -13.62 10.32
C ALA A 10 -15.74 -14.38 9.93
N TYR A 11 -14.80 -14.55 10.88
CA TYR A 11 -13.55 -15.27 10.64
C TYR A 11 -13.69 -16.78 10.75
N ALA A 12 -14.58 -17.27 11.62
CA ALA A 12 -14.80 -18.71 11.82
C ALA A 12 -15.44 -19.42 10.62
N GLU A 13 -16.20 -18.71 9.79
CA GLU A 13 -16.77 -19.29 8.57
C GLU A 13 -15.74 -19.45 7.43
N PHE A 14 -14.57 -18.80 7.53
CA PHE A 14 -13.54 -18.81 6.48
C PHE A 14 -12.49 -19.92 6.64
N GLU A 15 -12.30 -20.47 7.84
CA GLU A 15 -11.23 -21.45 8.14
C GLU A 15 -11.58 -22.93 7.85
N ILE A 16 -12.80 -23.26 7.38
CA ILE A 16 -13.25 -24.68 7.35
C ILE A 16 -12.91 -25.42 6.03
N GLU A 17 -12.39 -24.78 4.99
CA GLU A 17 -12.19 -25.49 3.68
C GLU A 17 -10.73 -25.81 3.28
N ASP A 18 -9.68 -25.48 4.04
CA ASP A 18 -8.28 -25.67 3.60
C ASP A 18 -7.46 -26.72 4.37
N SER A 19 -8.07 -27.79 4.85
CA SER A 19 -7.32 -28.91 5.43
C SER A 19 -7.25 -30.13 4.51
N VAL A 20 -6.50 -30.08 3.44
CA VAL A 20 -5.85 -31.26 2.81
C VAL A 20 -4.75 -30.79 1.84
N LEU A 21 -3.51 -30.80 2.26
CA LEU A 21 -2.36 -31.25 1.47
C LEU A 21 -1.07 -31.08 2.29
N GLY A 22 -0.57 -32.19 2.82
CA GLY A 22 0.69 -32.22 3.54
C GLY A 22 1.88 -32.14 2.58
N VAL A 23 2.76 -31.17 2.80
CA VAL A 23 4.10 -31.13 2.19
C VAL A 23 5.13 -31.02 3.32
N LYS A 24 5.97 -32.06 3.41
CA LYS A 24 7.13 -32.12 4.31
C LYS A 24 8.19 -31.11 3.88
N MET A 25 8.51 -30.16 4.75
CA MET A 25 9.71 -29.31 4.59
C MET A 25 10.94 -30.05 5.04
N LEU A 26 11.92 -30.17 4.14
CA LEU A 26 13.28 -30.61 4.42
C LEU A 26 14.09 -29.44 5.02
N HIS A 27 14.47 -29.59 6.27
CA HIS A 27 15.42 -28.70 6.95
C HIS A 27 16.80 -28.81 6.30
N ARG A 28 17.28 -27.72 5.70
CA ARG A 28 18.66 -27.57 5.27
C ARG A 28 19.45 -26.81 6.33
N THR A 29 20.22 -27.53 7.12
CA THR A 29 21.15 -27.00 8.12
C THR A 29 22.29 -26.23 7.46
N GLN A 30 22.38 -24.94 7.72
CA GLN A 30 23.56 -24.13 7.43
C GLN A 30 24.59 -24.32 8.53
N ARG A 31 25.82 -24.71 8.17
CA ARG A 31 26.97 -24.79 9.07
C ARG A 31 27.58 -23.40 9.27
N PRO A 32 28.04 -23.06 10.47
CA PRO A 32 28.74 -21.79 10.68
C PRO A 32 30.17 -21.86 10.12
N ILE A 33 30.57 -20.78 9.44
CA ILE A 33 31.93 -20.57 8.99
C ILE A 33 32.79 -20.16 10.17
N ILE A 34 33.76 -20.99 10.51
CA ILE A 34 34.74 -20.74 11.56
C ILE A 34 35.78 -19.78 10.99
N PHE A 35 35.88 -18.60 11.56
CA PHE A 35 36.98 -17.67 11.35
C PHE A 35 38.15 -18.15 12.22
N GLY A 36 39.16 -18.73 11.58
CA GLY A 36 40.38 -19.11 12.25
C GLY A 36 41.49 -19.31 11.25
N GLU A 37 42.25 -18.26 11.05
CA GLU A 37 43.69 -18.34 10.70
C GLU A 37 44.24 -16.91 10.65
N ILE A 38 44.68 -16.42 11.83
CA ILE A 38 45.62 -15.28 11.86
C ILE A 38 47.00 -15.89 11.84
N LEU A 39 47.61 -15.72 10.67
CA LEU A 39 48.97 -16.16 10.37
C LEU A 39 49.97 -15.45 11.27
N ASP A 40 50.82 -16.25 11.90
CA ASP A 40 51.95 -15.89 12.72
C ASP A 40 53.08 -15.32 11.83
N LEU A 41 53.23 -14.00 11.82
CA LEU A 41 54.36 -13.29 11.18
C LEU A 41 55.32 -12.74 12.24
N ARG A 42 55.92 -13.63 13.02
CA ARG A 42 57.13 -13.31 13.79
C ARG A 42 58.28 -14.17 13.28
N LYS A 43 59.08 -13.62 12.33
CA LYS A 43 60.53 -13.83 12.22
C LYS A 43 61.04 -13.22 10.91
N ALA A 44 61.49 -12.00 10.98
CA ALA A 44 62.65 -11.51 10.20
C ALA A 44 63.15 -10.23 10.90
N ALA A 45 63.96 -10.43 11.92
CA ALA A 45 64.85 -9.38 12.40
C ALA A 45 66.13 -9.54 11.61
N ASP A 46 66.45 -8.58 10.74
CA ASP A 46 67.87 -8.29 10.47
C ASP A 46 68.07 -6.83 10.04
N SER A 47 68.97 -6.21 10.78
CA SER A 47 69.92 -5.14 10.51
C SER A 47 69.63 -4.15 9.37
N GLY A 48 69.13 -2.97 9.76
CA GLY A 48 69.15 -1.76 8.93
C GLY A 48 68.85 -0.54 9.80
N SER A 49 69.78 0.39 9.87
CA SER A 49 69.77 1.61 10.67
C SER A 49 68.40 2.32 10.73
N PRO A 50 67.97 2.83 11.87
CA PRO A 50 66.72 3.53 11.98
C PRO A 50 66.85 4.93 11.40
N VAL A 51 66.52 5.10 10.12
CA VAL A 51 66.10 6.40 9.62
C VAL A 51 64.76 6.66 10.26
N GLY A 52 64.79 7.34 11.39
CA GLY A 52 63.58 7.76 12.11
C GLY A 52 62.75 8.69 11.20
N ARG A 53 61.82 8.06 10.47
CA ARG A 53 60.72 8.85 9.91
C ARG A 53 59.87 9.29 11.09
N TYR A 54 60.07 10.53 11.54
CA TYR A 54 59.14 11.23 12.42
C TYR A 54 57.83 11.38 11.68
N LEU A 55 56.93 10.42 11.89
CA LEU A 55 55.55 10.66 11.53
C LEU A 55 55.05 11.78 12.40
N PRO A 56 54.52 12.87 11.83
CA PRO A 56 54.02 13.98 12.63
C PRO A 56 52.95 13.43 13.59
N ALA A 57 53.18 13.63 14.90
CA ALA A 57 52.20 13.20 15.91
C ALA A 57 50.98 14.09 15.77
N PHE A 58 49.82 13.44 15.54
CA PHE A 58 48.54 14.10 15.41
C PHE A 58 48.14 14.71 16.76
N THR A 59 47.87 16.00 16.82
CA THR A 59 47.43 16.62 18.05
C THR A 59 45.94 16.34 18.34
N LEU A 60 45.58 16.33 19.61
CA LEU A 60 44.19 16.15 20.03
C LEU A 60 43.28 17.24 19.47
N VAL A 61 43.80 18.46 19.34
CA VAL A 61 43.10 19.65 18.79
C VAL A 61 42.81 19.45 17.28
N GLU A 62 43.78 18.99 16.51
CA GLU A 62 43.58 18.70 15.07
C GLU A 62 42.49 17.66 14.85
N LEU A 63 42.47 16.61 15.68
CA LEU A 63 41.40 15.59 15.60
C LEU A 63 40.03 16.18 15.95
N LEU A 64 40.01 17.03 17.03
CA LEU A 64 38.74 17.62 17.49
C LEU A 64 38.18 18.58 16.46
N VAL A 65 39.01 19.37 15.80
CA VAL A 65 38.55 20.30 14.72
C VAL A 65 37.99 19.50 13.54
N VAL A 66 38.64 18.43 13.13
CA VAL A 66 38.17 17.58 12.00
C VAL A 66 36.80 16.98 12.30
N ILE A 67 36.63 16.40 13.50
CA ILE A 67 35.30 15.84 13.85
C ILE A 67 34.22 16.89 14.00
N ALA A 68 34.57 18.08 14.46
CA ALA A 68 33.63 19.21 14.55
C ALA A 68 33.14 19.66 13.15
N ILE A 69 34.06 19.75 12.17
CA ILE A 69 33.70 20.07 10.78
C ILE A 69 32.84 18.98 10.17
N ILE A 70 33.20 17.69 10.35
CA ILE A 70 32.40 16.56 9.86
C ILE A 70 31.01 16.58 10.47
N ALA A 71 30.89 16.79 11.80
CA ALA A 71 29.62 16.88 12.49
C ALA A 71 28.72 18.00 11.93
N LEU A 72 29.30 19.17 11.67
CA LEU A 72 28.59 20.31 11.07
C LEU A 72 28.10 19.98 9.66
N LEU A 73 28.94 19.35 8.81
CA LEU A 73 28.55 18.97 7.46
C LEU A 73 27.42 17.93 7.48
N LEU A 74 27.52 16.93 8.36
CA LEU A 74 26.47 15.91 8.53
C LEU A 74 25.15 16.52 9.01
N ALA A 75 25.19 17.49 9.94
CA ALA A 75 23.99 18.15 10.43
C ALA A 75 23.22 18.88 9.31
N LEU A 76 23.92 19.49 8.35
CA LEU A 76 23.31 20.14 7.20
C LEU A 76 22.80 19.14 6.14
N LEU A 77 23.44 17.99 6.04
CA LEU A 77 23.08 16.97 5.03
C LEU A 77 21.85 16.15 5.42
N GLN A 78 21.61 15.90 6.71
CA GLN A 78 20.52 15.06 7.20
C GLN A 78 19.13 15.46 6.69
N PRO A 79 18.69 16.75 6.76
CA PRO A 79 17.35 17.14 6.30
C PRO A 79 17.19 16.96 4.80
N VAL A 80 18.21 17.26 4.01
CA VAL A 80 18.17 17.07 2.54
C VAL A 80 18.05 15.60 2.18
N LEU A 81 18.79 14.73 2.86
CA LEU A 81 18.76 13.29 2.63
C LEU A 81 17.39 12.68 2.99
N SER A 82 16.74 13.17 4.04
CA SER A 82 15.40 12.69 4.42
C SER A 82 14.35 13.04 3.37
N LEU A 83 14.38 14.26 2.82
CA LEU A 83 13.50 14.67 1.73
C LEU A 83 13.75 13.88 0.44
N ALA A 84 15.02 13.65 0.10
CA ALA A 84 15.38 12.85 -1.07
C ALA A 84 14.88 11.39 -0.96
N ARG A 85 14.99 10.79 0.24
CA ARG A 85 14.47 9.44 0.50
C ARG A 85 12.95 9.39 0.40
N GLU A 86 12.25 10.41 0.90
CA GLU A 86 10.79 10.45 0.79
C GLU A 86 10.34 10.58 -0.66
N LYS A 87 11.00 11.45 -1.45
CA LYS A 87 10.73 11.58 -2.88
C LYS A 87 11.03 10.29 -3.67
N SER A 88 12.10 9.59 -3.31
CA SER A 88 12.42 8.29 -3.89
C SER A 88 11.31 7.25 -3.61
N ARG A 89 10.76 7.21 -2.40
CA ARG A 89 9.64 6.32 -2.07
C ARG A 89 8.35 6.70 -2.80
N GLU A 90 8.08 7.98 -2.99
CA GLU A 90 6.95 8.46 -3.78
C GLU A 90 7.04 7.97 -5.23
N VAL A 91 8.20 8.16 -5.87
CA VAL A 91 8.45 7.69 -7.24
C VAL A 91 8.33 6.16 -7.33
N ALA A 92 8.85 5.43 -6.35
CA ALA A 92 8.71 3.97 -6.31
C ALA A 92 7.24 3.55 -6.15
N CYS A 93 6.45 4.26 -5.33
CA CYS A 93 5.01 4.02 -5.19
C CYS A 93 4.26 4.27 -6.50
N LEU A 94 4.52 5.39 -7.18
CA LEU A 94 3.94 5.67 -8.51
C LEU A 94 4.32 4.60 -9.54
N ASN A 95 5.57 4.12 -9.51
CA ASN A 95 6.00 3.05 -10.39
C ASN A 95 5.30 1.71 -10.09
N ASN A 96 5.02 1.40 -8.82
CA ASN A 96 4.22 0.24 -8.45
C ASN A 96 2.80 0.33 -9.04
N LEU A 97 2.14 1.48 -8.88
CA LEU A 97 0.81 1.72 -9.45
C LEU A 97 0.84 1.62 -10.99
N LYS A 98 1.88 2.15 -11.63
CA LYS A 98 2.07 2.03 -13.09
C LYS A 98 2.21 0.58 -13.55
N GLN A 99 2.94 -0.24 -12.78
CA GLN A 99 3.09 -1.67 -13.06
C GLN A 99 1.76 -2.41 -12.89
N LEU A 100 1.03 -2.16 -11.79
CA LEU A 100 -0.31 -2.74 -11.58
C LEU A 100 -1.26 -2.35 -12.71
N GLN A 101 -1.25 -1.07 -13.13
CA GLN A 101 -2.07 -0.57 -14.24
C GLN A 101 -1.70 -1.25 -15.57
N THR A 102 -0.41 -1.46 -15.84
CA THR A 102 0.06 -2.19 -17.01
C THR A 102 -0.46 -3.63 -17.01
N CYS A 103 -0.41 -4.30 -15.85
CA CYS A 103 -0.95 -5.65 -15.71
C CYS A 103 -2.47 -5.71 -15.89
N ALA A 104 -3.19 -4.70 -15.39
CA ALA A 104 -4.63 -4.59 -15.61
C ALA A 104 -4.98 -4.41 -17.09
N LYS A 105 -4.17 -3.64 -17.82
CA LYS A 105 -4.32 -3.48 -19.28
C LYS A 105 -4.07 -4.79 -20.03
N LEU A 106 -3.04 -5.55 -19.64
CA LEU A 106 -2.80 -6.87 -20.21
C LEU A 106 -3.95 -7.84 -19.91
N TYR A 107 -4.51 -7.76 -18.70
CA TYR A 107 -5.72 -8.54 -18.37
C TYR A 107 -6.89 -8.21 -19.32
N SER A 108 -7.19 -6.93 -19.54
CA SER A 108 -8.27 -6.50 -20.45
C SER A 108 -8.06 -7.01 -21.87
N LEU A 109 -6.84 -6.93 -22.40
CA LEU A 109 -6.48 -7.45 -23.73
C LEU A 109 -6.68 -8.97 -23.84
N ASP A 110 -6.40 -9.73 -22.77
CA ASP A 110 -6.56 -11.19 -22.76
C ASP A 110 -8.00 -11.65 -22.48
N ASN A 111 -8.88 -10.75 -22.06
CA ASN A 111 -10.24 -11.05 -21.62
C ASN A 111 -11.31 -10.22 -22.34
N ASP A 112 -11.23 -10.12 -23.67
CA ASP A 112 -12.27 -9.52 -24.53
C ASP A 112 -12.70 -8.10 -24.08
N ASP A 113 -11.72 -7.26 -23.73
CA ASP A 113 -11.92 -5.88 -23.27
C ASP A 113 -12.57 -5.76 -21.87
N PHE A 114 -12.82 -6.88 -21.17
CA PHE A 114 -13.35 -6.83 -19.82
C PHE A 114 -12.32 -6.26 -18.85
N LEU A 115 -12.77 -5.32 -18.06
CA LEU A 115 -12.00 -4.77 -16.95
C LEU A 115 -11.83 -5.81 -15.84
N LEU A 116 -10.78 -5.61 -15.08
CA LEU A 116 -10.38 -6.47 -13.97
C LEU A 116 -11.52 -6.59 -12.93
N PRO A 117 -12.00 -7.78 -12.57
CA PRO A 117 -13.06 -7.93 -11.58
C PRO A 117 -12.66 -7.40 -10.21
N ASN A 118 -13.55 -6.63 -9.60
CA ASN A 118 -13.41 -6.01 -8.27
C ASN A 118 -14.54 -6.50 -7.35
N ARG A 119 -14.57 -7.80 -7.08
CA ARG A 119 -15.72 -8.48 -6.48
C ARG A 119 -15.46 -9.00 -5.08
N TYR A 120 -14.45 -8.48 -4.41
CA TYR A 120 -14.16 -8.77 -3.01
C TYR A 120 -14.38 -7.51 -2.18
N VAL A 121 -15.59 -7.37 -1.68
CA VAL A 121 -16.05 -6.14 -1.03
C VAL A 121 -16.64 -6.47 0.34
N TYR A 122 -16.18 -5.75 1.37
CA TYR A 122 -16.80 -5.73 2.69
C TYR A 122 -17.64 -4.47 2.86
N LEU A 123 -18.90 -4.66 3.22
CA LEU A 123 -19.79 -3.54 3.52
C LEU A 123 -19.44 -2.95 4.89
N LEU A 124 -19.32 -1.65 4.95
CA LEU A 124 -19.16 -0.90 6.19
C LEU A 124 -20.56 -0.55 6.70
N ASP A 125 -21.10 -1.34 7.62
CA ASP A 125 -22.28 -0.99 8.39
C ASP A 125 -21.84 -0.16 9.62
N THR A 126 -22.76 0.63 10.18
CA THR A 126 -22.60 1.38 11.44
C THR A 126 -22.13 0.50 12.62
N LYS A 127 -22.12 -0.81 12.45
CA LYS A 127 -21.66 -1.82 13.42
C LYS A 127 -20.28 -2.41 13.11
N GLY A 128 -19.61 -1.94 12.06
CA GLY A 128 -18.32 -2.43 11.60
C GLY A 128 -18.41 -3.19 10.28
N PRO A 129 -17.26 -3.70 9.75
CA PRO A 129 -17.24 -4.40 8.47
C PRO A 129 -18.09 -5.69 8.54
N ALA A 130 -18.98 -5.84 7.59
CA ALA A 130 -19.79 -7.04 7.37
C ALA A 130 -19.33 -7.73 6.08
N PRO A 131 -19.41 -9.08 5.97
CA PRO A 131 -19.14 -9.78 4.73
C PRO A 131 -19.99 -9.20 3.62
N GLY A 132 -19.34 -8.65 2.59
CA GLY A 132 -19.98 -8.22 1.37
C GLY A 132 -20.01 -9.34 0.34
N PHE A 133 -20.04 -8.98 -0.92
CA PHE A 133 -20.02 -9.96 -2.00
C PHE A 133 -18.60 -10.42 -2.30
N SER A 134 -18.38 -11.74 -2.32
CA SER A 134 -17.17 -12.34 -2.85
C SER A 134 -17.54 -13.55 -3.68
N ASP A 135 -17.33 -13.48 -5.00
CA ASP A 135 -17.39 -14.65 -5.87
C ASP A 135 -16.01 -15.28 -6.13
N LYS A 136 -15.02 -14.90 -5.33
CA LYS A 136 -13.60 -15.29 -5.45
C LYS A 136 -12.93 -14.83 -6.77
N MET A 137 -13.68 -14.22 -7.69
CA MET A 137 -13.15 -13.65 -8.93
C MET A 137 -12.83 -12.18 -8.72
N THR A 138 -11.65 -11.90 -8.20
CA THR A 138 -11.19 -10.53 -7.95
C THR A 138 -9.71 -10.37 -8.30
N TRP A 139 -9.31 -9.14 -8.52
CA TRP A 139 -7.92 -8.80 -8.83
C TRP A 139 -6.97 -9.19 -7.70
N CYS A 140 -7.41 -9.07 -6.44
CA CYS A 140 -6.63 -9.38 -5.24
C CYS A 140 -7.61 -9.69 -4.08
N PRO A 141 -7.84 -10.94 -3.71
CA PRO A 141 -8.64 -11.29 -2.55
C PRO A 141 -7.92 -10.94 -1.23
N GLY A 142 -8.56 -11.24 -0.10
CA GLY A 142 -7.99 -11.09 1.23
C GLY A 142 -8.26 -9.77 1.91
N LEU A 143 -7.90 -9.72 3.18
CA LEU A 143 -8.14 -8.58 4.07
C LEU A 143 -6.80 -7.99 4.51
N ALA A 144 -6.43 -6.84 3.97
CA ALA A 144 -5.12 -6.21 4.18
C ALA A 144 -4.68 -6.12 5.65
N PRO A 145 -5.56 -5.87 6.64
CA PRO A 145 -5.16 -5.85 8.05
C PRO A 145 -4.75 -7.22 8.62
N PHE A 146 -5.24 -8.33 8.04
CA PHE A 146 -5.11 -9.67 8.60
C PHE A 146 -4.26 -10.63 7.78
N ASP A 147 -3.93 -10.28 6.54
CA ASP A 147 -3.13 -11.12 5.65
C ASP A 147 -1.71 -11.28 6.18
N THR A 148 -1.41 -12.46 6.74
CA THR A 148 -0.09 -12.79 7.31
C THR A 148 0.90 -13.26 6.25
N THR A 149 0.41 -13.68 5.07
CA THR A 149 1.19 -14.16 3.93
C THR A 149 0.81 -13.41 2.66
N THR A 150 1.50 -13.66 1.57
CA THR A 150 1.19 -13.12 0.23
C THR A 150 0.25 -14.00 -0.58
N GLU A 151 -0.26 -15.10 -0.04
CA GLU A 151 -1.11 -16.06 -0.73
C GLU A 151 -2.33 -15.43 -1.39
N ASN A 152 -2.99 -14.50 -0.70
CA ASN A 152 -4.13 -13.78 -1.24
C ASN A 152 -3.78 -12.95 -2.47
N ILE A 153 -2.59 -12.35 -2.51
CA ILE A 153 -2.09 -11.66 -3.70
C ILE A 153 -1.84 -12.66 -4.83
N GLU A 154 -1.19 -13.78 -4.52
CA GLU A 154 -0.78 -14.81 -5.47
C GLU A 154 -1.98 -15.52 -6.12
N HIS A 155 -3.09 -15.66 -5.38
CA HIS A 155 -4.36 -16.17 -5.89
C HIS A 155 -5.20 -15.13 -6.66
N GLY A 156 -4.82 -13.84 -6.60
CA GLY A 156 -5.50 -12.78 -7.33
C GLY A 156 -5.29 -12.87 -8.85
N LEU A 157 -6.30 -12.47 -9.61
CA LEU A 157 -6.27 -12.53 -11.08
C LEU A 157 -5.13 -11.74 -11.69
N LEU A 158 -4.68 -10.67 -11.02
CA LEU A 158 -3.63 -9.79 -11.52
C LEU A 158 -2.23 -10.37 -11.38
N PHE A 159 -2.00 -11.22 -10.38
CA PHE A 159 -0.67 -11.74 -10.05
C PHE A 159 -0.03 -12.50 -11.21
N ARG A 160 -0.80 -13.22 -12.02
CA ARG A 160 -0.29 -13.97 -13.18
C ARG A 160 0.45 -13.10 -14.19
N TYR A 161 0.18 -11.78 -14.24
CA TYR A 161 0.80 -10.83 -15.18
C TYR A 161 2.10 -10.21 -14.67
N ASN A 162 2.35 -10.22 -13.37
CA ASN A 162 3.56 -9.61 -12.79
C ASN A 162 4.43 -10.56 -11.98
N LYS A 163 3.82 -11.57 -11.33
CA LYS A 163 4.48 -12.55 -10.44
C LYS A 163 5.35 -11.93 -9.34
N SER A 164 5.02 -10.70 -8.92
CA SER A 164 5.71 -9.97 -7.87
C SER A 164 4.71 -9.45 -6.85
N THR A 165 4.89 -9.80 -5.60
CA THR A 165 4.07 -9.34 -4.49
C THR A 165 4.47 -7.94 -4.02
N ASP A 166 5.70 -7.51 -4.29
CA ASP A 166 6.25 -6.25 -3.80
C ASP A 166 5.56 -5.01 -4.36
N ILE A 167 5.03 -5.11 -5.60
CA ILE A 167 4.35 -3.99 -6.27
C ILE A 167 2.95 -3.70 -5.72
N TYR A 168 2.42 -4.56 -4.83
CA TYR A 168 1.09 -4.34 -4.20
C TYR A 168 1.15 -3.42 -2.99
N ARG A 169 2.35 -3.06 -2.54
CA ARG A 169 2.54 -2.26 -1.34
C ARG A 169 3.32 -0.97 -1.61
N CYS A 170 2.85 0.12 -1.00
CA CYS A 170 3.56 1.39 -0.98
C CYS A 170 4.82 1.29 -0.11
N PRO A 171 6.02 1.71 -0.62
CA PRO A 171 7.26 1.67 0.17
C PRO A 171 7.23 2.58 1.41
N SER A 172 6.37 3.60 1.44
CA SER A 172 6.16 4.47 2.60
C SER A 172 5.15 3.93 3.60
N ASP A 173 4.43 2.86 3.27
CA ASP A 173 3.50 2.21 4.18
C ASP A 173 4.25 1.45 5.27
N LYS A 174 4.02 1.86 6.53
CA LYS A 174 4.62 1.27 7.72
C LYS A 174 3.64 0.41 8.51
N SER A 175 2.43 0.25 8.00
CA SER A 175 1.38 -0.51 8.68
C SER A 175 1.78 -1.97 8.89
N ARG A 176 1.18 -2.55 9.93
CA ARG A 176 1.45 -3.92 10.36
C ARG A 176 0.16 -4.73 10.34
N VAL A 177 0.35 -6.02 10.16
CA VAL A 177 -0.73 -7.00 10.30
C VAL A 177 -1.20 -7.03 11.76
N GLN A 178 -2.49 -7.25 11.95
CA GLN A 178 -3.10 -7.40 13.27
C GLN A 178 -3.91 -8.70 13.33
N THR A 179 -4.09 -9.22 14.54
CA THR A 179 -5.03 -10.32 14.76
C THR A 179 -6.47 -9.79 14.81
N PRO A 180 -7.49 -10.66 14.67
CA PRO A 180 -8.90 -10.25 14.84
C PRO A 180 -9.20 -9.62 16.20
N GLU A 181 -8.40 -9.93 17.21
CA GLU A 181 -8.49 -9.36 18.56
C GLU A 181 -7.79 -7.98 18.67
N GLY A 182 -7.19 -7.48 17.57
CA GLY A 182 -6.51 -6.19 17.51
C GLY A 182 -5.05 -6.20 17.98
N GLN A 183 -4.43 -7.36 18.19
CA GLN A 183 -3.01 -7.44 18.52
C GLN A 183 -2.16 -7.16 17.26
N ILE A 184 -1.26 -6.19 17.34
CA ILE A 184 -0.35 -5.85 16.24
C ILE A 184 0.80 -6.87 16.19
N LEU A 185 0.97 -7.50 15.02
CA LEU A 185 2.05 -8.45 14.77
C LEU A 185 3.29 -7.73 14.24
N ASN A 186 4.47 -8.36 14.39
CA ASN A 186 5.72 -7.83 13.80
C ASN A 186 5.86 -8.20 12.32
N LEU A 187 4.75 -8.15 11.58
CA LEU A 187 4.67 -8.39 10.14
C LEU A 187 4.15 -7.12 9.45
N ARG A 188 4.71 -6.77 8.31
CA ARG A 188 4.18 -5.68 7.49
C ARG A 188 2.99 -6.18 6.69
N ARG A 189 2.00 -5.30 6.49
CA ARG A 189 0.89 -5.61 5.57
C ARG A 189 1.42 -5.83 4.16
N THR A 190 0.75 -6.67 3.41
CA THR A 190 1.15 -7.10 2.07
C THR A 190 0.66 -6.15 0.98
N ARG A 191 -0.38 -5.35 1.27
CA ARG A 191 -1.06 -4.47 0.31
C ARG A 191 -1.33 -3.08 0.89
N SER A 192 -1.22 -2.04 0.04
CA SER A 192 -1.56 -0.65 0.33
C SER A 192 -2.49 -0.03 -0.72
N TYR A 193 -2.78 -0.73 -1.81
CA TYR A 193 -3.57 -0.23 -2.92
C TYR A 193 -4.89 -0.98 -3.04
N ASN A 194 -5.95 -0.25 -3.39
CA ASN A 194 -7.25 -0.80 -3.73
C ASN A 194 -7.65 -0.39 -5.16
N LEU A 195 -8.51 -1.20 -5.77
CA LEU A 195 -9.11 -0.93 -7.06
C LEU A 195 -10.38 -0.09 -6.88
N SER A 196 -10.55 0.94 -7.71
CA SER A 196 -11.72 1.83 -7.65
C SER A 196 -13.04 1.06 -7.82
N GLN A 197 -14.07 1.47 -7.10
CA GLN A 197 -15.44 0.96 -7.25
C GLN A 197 -15.98 1.05 -8.69
N SER A 198 -15.47 1.97 -9.48
CA SER A 198 -15.89 2.18 -10.85
C SER A 198 -15.33 1.14 -11.83
N ILE A 199 -14.43 0.27 -11.38
CA ILE A 199 -13.78 -0.75 -12.20
C ILE A 199 -14.41 -2.11 -11.90
N ASN A 200 -15.30 -2.56 -12.78
CA ASN A 200 -15.94 -3.88 -12.78
C ASN A 200 -16.32 -4.41 -11.38
N GLY A 201 -16.78 -3.49 -10.53
CA GLY A 201 -17.31 -3.82 -9.20
C GLY A 201 -18.74 -4.35 -9.30
N LEU A 202 -19.15 -5.10 -8.26
CA LEU A 202 -20.54 -5.49 -8.12
C LEU A 202 -21.34 -4.34 -7.50
N PRO A 203 -22.64 -4.17 -7.90
CA PRO A 203 -23.54 -3.30 -7.17
C PRO A 203 -23.72 -3.85 -5.76
N TYR A 204 -23.71 -2.97 -4.76
CA TYR A 204 -23.88 -3.35 -3.36
C TYR A 204 -25.36 -3.68 -3.08
N GLY A 205 -25.66 -4.97 -2.83
CA GLY A 205 -26.99 -5.43 -2.40
C GLY A 205 -28.12 -5.22 -3.40
N ASP A 206 -29.35 -5.35 -2.92
CA ASP A 206 -30.59 -5.20 -3.71
C ASP A 206 -30.96 -3.73 -4.02
N LYS A 207 -30.09 -2.78 -3.64
CA LYS A 207 -30.36 -1.36 -3.84
C LYS A 207 -29.92 -0.95 -5.23
N THR A 208 -30.87 -0.52 -6.02
CA THR A 208 -30.70 0.08 -7.35
C THR A 208 -29.89 1.39 -7.33
N ASP A 209 -29.55 1.88 -6.13
CA ASP A 209 -28.91 3.18 -5.88
C ASP A 209 -27.38 3.16 -6.02
N TYR A 210 -26.79 1.98 -6.19
CA TYR A 210 -25.33 1.86 -6.34
C TYR A 210 -24.93 1.97 -7.78
N VAL A 211 -23.86 2.73 -8.02
CA VAL A 211 -23.30 2.90 -9.36
C VAL A 211 -22.59 1.62 -9.77
N PRO A 212 -23.09 0.90 -10.77
CA PRO A 212 -22.34 -0.21 -11.32
C PRO A 212 -21.03 0.34 -11.92
N GLY A 213 -19.92 -0.36 -11.69
CA GLY A 213 -18.67 -0.05 -12.34
C GLY A 213 -18.77 -0.24 -13.86
N PHE A 214 -17.78 0.26 -14.59
CA PHE A 214 -17.62 -0.06 -16.00
C PHE A 214 -17.17 -1.52 -16.13
N ALA A 215 -17.85 -2.30 -16.96
CA ALA A 215 -17.51 -3.71 -17.16
C ALA A 215 -16.40 -3.90 -18.21
N ARG A 216 -16.37 -3.04 -19.21
CA ARG A 216 -15.40 -3.05 -20.33
C ARG A 216 -14.64 -1.74 -20.37
N GLU A 217 -13.46 -1.78 -20.94
CA GLU A 217 -12.65 -0.58 -21.11
C GLU A 217 -13.29 0.37 -22.13
N SER A 218 -13.89 -0.16 -23.19
CA SER A 218 -14.64 0.59 -24.18
C SER A 218 -15.92 1.27 -23.65
N ASP A 219 -16.42 0.86 -22.47
CA ASP A 219 -17.60 1.46 -21.86
C ASP A 219 -17.27 2.74 -21.06
N ILE A 220 -15.97 3.04 -20.85
CA ILE A 220 -15.55 4.18 -20.03
C ILE A 220 -15.81 5.48 -20.80
N ASP A 221 -16.75 6.28 -20.29
CA ASP A 221 -17.22 7.53 -20.91
C ASP A 221 -17.18 8.74 -19.96
N ASP A 222 -17.85 8.69 -18.79
CA ASP A 222 -17.88 9.75 -17.76
C ASP A 222 -17.64 9.16 -16.34
N PRO A 223 -16.49 9.49 -15.72
CA PRO A 223 -15.39 10.33 -16.21
C PRO A 223 -14.60 9.68 -17.35
N SER A 224 -13.88 10.52 -18.12
CA SER A 224 -13.02 10.05 -19.21
C SER A 224 -11.93 9.09 -18.71
N PRO A 225 -11.34 8.24 -19.56
CA PRO A 225 -10.27 7.32 -19.13
C PRO A 225 -9.09 8.00 -18.42
N SER A 226 -8.79 9.26 -18.75
CA SER A 226 -7.74 10.05 -18.12
C SER A 226 -8.15 10.68 -16.78
N GLU A 227 -9.41 10.64 -16.43
CA GLU A 227 -9.94 11.16 -15.17
C GLU A 227 -10.43 10.04 -14.24
N LEU A 228 -10.76 8.87 -14.80
CA LEU A 228 -11.25 7.73 -14.04
C LEU A 228 -10.14 7.11 -13.19
N LEU A 229 -10.29 7.19 -11.87
CA LEU A 229 -9.39 6.53 -10.92
C LEU A 229 -9.48 5.02 -11.10
N PHE A 230 -8.31 4.38 -11.15
CA PHE A 230 -8.18 2.93 -11.30
C PHE A 230 -7.65 2.30 -10.02
N PHE A 231 -6.34 2.42 -9.71
CA PHE A 231 -5.79 2.04 -8.42
C PHE A 231 -5.54 3.25 -7.55
N VAL A 232 -5.84 3.12 -6.27
CA VAL A 232 -5.74 4.16 -5.25
C VAL A 232 -4.82 3.70 -4.14
N ASP A 233 -3.85 4.53 -3.77
CA ASP A 233 -3.08 4.37 -2.52
C ASP A 233 -3.99 4.73 -1.35
N VAL A 234 -4.32 3.74 -0.48
CA VAL A 234 -5.33 3.85 0.58
C VAL A 234 -4.65 4.07 1.93
N HIS A 235 -5.29 4.85 2.80
CA HIS A 235 -4.84 5.08 4.17
C HIS A 235 -4.74 3.75 4.93
N GLU A 236 -3.66 3.58 5.70
CA GLU A 236 -3.34 2.33 6.38
C GLU A 236 -4.42 1.83 7.34
N GLU A 237 -5.21 2.70 7.93
CA GLU A 237 -6.29 2.33 8.84
C GLU A 237 -7.65 2.22 8.15
N SER A 238 -7.76 2.73 6.91
CA SER A 238 -8.97 2.63 6.09
C SER A 238 -8.96 1.40 5.18
N ILE A 239 -7.79 0.95 4.73
CA ILE A 239 -7.71 -0.21 3.86
C ILE A 239 -8.14 -1.48 4.60
N PHE A 240 -9.19 -2.13 4.09
CA PHE A 240 -9.71 -3.37 4.64
C PHE A 240 -9.69 -4.49 3.59
N ASP A 241 -10.54 -4.39 2.58
CA ASP A 241 -10.60 -5.29 1.43
C ASP A 241 -9.79 -4.76 0.23
N SER A 242 -10.08 -5.24 -0.98
CA SER A 242 -9.39 -4.84 -2.21
C SER A 242 -10.11 -3.74 -3.02
N HIS A 243 -11.21 -3.23 -2.50
CA HIS A 243 -12.08 -2.28 -3.15
C HIS A 243 -11.91 -0.89 -2.53
N PHE A 244 -11.85 0.15 -3.35
CA PHE A 244 -11.88 1.56 -2.91
C PHE A 244 -13.23 2.17 -3.25
N GLY A 245 -13.99 2.49 -2.20
CA GLY A 245 -15.32 3.09 -2.30
C GLY A 245 -15.34 4.56 -1.87
N ILE A 246 -16.11 5.36 -2.60
CA ILE A 246 -16.43 6.74 -2.26
C ILE A 246 -17.85 7.05 -2.74
N PRO A 247 -18.67 7.85 -2.00
CA PRO A 247 -19.97 8.27 -2.50
C PRO A 247 -19.84 8.94 -3.88
N PRO A 248 -20.49 8.41 -4.92
CA PRO A 248 -20.39 8.98 -6.25
C PRO A 248 -21.10 10.35 -6.33
N ARG A 249 -20.82 11.14 -7.36
CA ARG A 249 -21.55 12.40 -7.61
C ARG A 249 -23.05 12.14 -7.70
N GLY A 250 -23.86 12.94 -7.05
CA GLY A 250 -25.32 12.76 -6.94
C GLY A 250 -25.77 11.84 -5.83
N TRP A 251 -24.86 11.19 -5.12
CA TRP A 251 -25.17 10.42 -3.91
C TRP A 251 -25.49 11.34 -2.74
N GLY A 252 -26.54 11.02 -1.99
CA GLY A 252 -26.92 11.82 -0.83
C GLY A 252 -27.63 13.12 -1.19
N SER A 253 -28.41 13.14 -2.28
CA SER A 253 -29.26 14.28 -2.68
C SER A 253 -30.21 14.77 -1.57
N ASP A 254 -30.37 13.98 -0.53
CA ASP A 254 -31.32 14.21 0.58
C ASP A 254 -30.71 15.00 1.75
N GLY A 255 -29.59 15.69 1.54
CA GLY A 255 -28.97 16.57 2.53
C GLY A 255 -28.06 15.88 3.53
N GLU A 256 -27.71 14.62 3.33
CA GLU A 256 -26.70 13.96 4.13
C GLU A 256 -25.32 14.60 3.93
N PRO A 257 -24.56 14.81 5.02
CA PRO A 257 -23.23 15.37 4.91
C PRO A 257 -22.28 14.37 4.19
N PRO A 258 -21.34 14.88 3.37
CA PRO A 258 -20.41 14.02 2.65
C PRO A 258 -19.55 13.18 3.60
N ARG A 259 -19.31 11.93 3.22
CA ARG A 259 -18.54 10.94 3.99
C ARG A 259 -17.46 10.28 3.15
N TRP A 260 -16.32 10.01 3.76
CA TRP A 260 -15.36 9.08 3.22
C TRP A 260 -15.81 7.66 3.54
N TRP A 261 -16.11 6.85 2.54
CA TRP A 261 -16.26 5.40 2.76
C TRP A 261 -14.88 4.80 2.97
N ASP A 262 -13.97 5.01 2.02
CA ASP A 262 -12.55 4.74 2.15
C ASP A 262 -11.76 6.03 2.11
N LEU A 263 -10.71 6.11 2.92
CA LEU A 263 -9.85 7.27 2.99
C LEU A 263 -8.61 7.04 2.13
N PRO A 264 -8.30 7.91 1.16
CA PRO A 264 -7.04 7.81 0.42
C PRO A 264 -5.84 8.10 1.32
N ALA A 265 -4.67 7.58 0.95
CA ALA A 265 -3.44 7.76 1.72
C ALA A 265 -3.06 9.24 1.88
N GLY A 266 -2.46 9.56 3.03
CA GLY A 266 -1.86 10.86 3.33
C GLY A 266 -0.32 10.81 3.37
N ARG A 267 0.28 9.80 2.76
CA ARG A 267 1.74 9.60 2.65
C ARG A 267 2.36 10.59 1.66
N HIS A 268 3.67 10.53 1.44
CA HIS A 268 4.34 11.27 0.36
C HIS A 268 4.13 12.79 0.43
N SER A 269 4.56 13.40 1.52
CA SER A 269 4.45 14.87 1.74
C SER A 269 3.00 15.37 1.77
N GLN A 270 2.15 14.69 2.52
CA GLN A 270 0.72 14.98 2.65
C GLN A 270 -0.03 14.78 1.31
N GLY A 271 0.18 13.65 0.67
CA GLY A 271 -0.48 13.32 -0.59
C GLY A 271 -0.78 11.84 -0.75
N GLY A 272 -1.52 11.51 -1.78
CA GLY A 272 -1.83 10.14 -2.22
C GLY A 272 -1.43 9.93 -3.68
N ASN A 273 -1.15 8.70 -4.04
CA ASN A 273 -0.81 8.32 -5.41
C ASN A 273 -1.96 7.54 -6.05
N PHE A 274 -2.18 7.78 -7.33
CA PHE A 274 -3.30 7.24 -8.09
C PHE A 274 -2.83 6.74 -9.45
N SER A 275 -3.47 5.71 -9.97
CA SER A 275 -3.44 5.39 -11.39
C SER A 275 -4.81 5.64 -12.03
N PHE A 276 -4.83 5.85 -13.33
CA PHE A 276 -6.01 6.17 -14.11
C PHE A 276 -6.25 5.13 -15.22
N ALA A 277 -7.47 5.08 -15.74
CA ALA A 277 -7.85 4.06 -16.70
C ALA A 277 -7.07 4.13 -18.02
N ASP A 278 -6.59 5.30 -18.43
CA ASP A 278 -5.70 5.45 -19.59
C ASP A 278 -4.26 4.98 -19.33
N GLY A 279 -3.94 4.63 -18.09
CA GLY A 279 -2.66 4.09 -17.69
C GLY A 279 -1.66 5.10 -17.12
N HIS A 280 -1.97 6.40 -17.05
CA HIS A 280 -1.06 7.32 -16.37
C HIS A 280 -1.17 7.22 -14.84
N VAL A 281 -0.23 7.83 -14.13
CA VAL A 281 -0.18 7.87 -12.67
C VAL A 281 0.10 9.28 -12.21
N GLU A 282 -0.55 9.69 -11.11
CA GLU A 282 -0.38 11.02 -10.53
C GLU A 282 -0.16 10.95 -9.04
N HIS A 283 0.58 11.93 -8.53
CA HIS A 283 0.65 12.28 -7.12
C HIS A 283 -0.27 13.47 -6.85
N TRP A 284 -1.24 13.31 -5.93
CA TRP A 284 -2.10 14.40 -5.47
C TRP A 284 -1.70 14.84 -4.09
N ARG A 285 -1.32 16.11 -3.97
CA ARG A 285 -1.15 16.75 -2.67
C ARG A 285 -2.52 17.14 -2.12
N TRP A 286 -2.76 16.85 -0.85
CA TRP A 286 -3.98 17.21 -0.16
C TRP A 286 -3.93 18.61 0.42
N ASP A 287 -5.03 19.33 0.37
CA ASP A 287 -5.20 20.62 1.07
C ASP A 287 -5.23 20.38 2.59
N LYS A 288 -5.80 19.26 3.03
CA LYS A 288 -5.85 18.85 4.43
C LYS A 288 -5.27 17.46 4.65
N PRO A 289 -4.52 17.24 5.74
CA PRO A 289 -4.03 15.91 6.08
C PRO A 289 -5.17 14.89 6.16
N LYS A 290 -4.98 13.71 5.62
CA LYS A 290 -5.92 12.60 5.75
C LYS A 290 -5.68 11.93 7.10
N ILE A 291 -6.67 12.04 7.99
CA ILE A 291 -6.65 11.50 9.34
C ILE A 291 -7.83 10.55 9.47
N PHE A 292 -7.55 9.29 9.69
CA PHE A 292 -8.57 8.29 9.91
C PHE A 292 -9.14 8.43 11.33
N THR A 293 -10.44 8.42 11.47
CA THR A 293 -11.15 8.42 12.75
C THR A 293 -12.04 7.20 12.91
N GLU A 294 -12.75 6.84 11.83
CA GLU A 294 -13.64 5.68 11.76
C GLU A 294 -13.96 5.38 10.29
N PHE A 295 -14.44 4.18 10.02
CA PHE A 295 -14.99 3.87 8.70
C PHE A 295 -16.28 4.66 8.44
N GLY A 296 -16.42 5.20 7.23
CA GLY A 296 -17.55 6.05 6.88
C GLY A 296 -17.51 7.43 7.53
N GLN A 297 -16.33 7.91 7.93
CA GLN A 297 -16.16 9.20 8.61
C GLN A 297 -16.66 10.38 7.77
N LEU A 298 -17.16 11.39 8.47
CA LEU A 298 -17.58 12.64 7.83
C LEU A 298 -16.38 13.35 7.19
N VAL A 299 -16.60 13.95 6.01
CA VAL A 299 -15.65 14.90 5.43
C VAL A 299 -15.60 16.15 6.30
N ARG A 300 -14.40 16.52 6.72
CA ARG A 300 -14.22 17.68 7.61
C ARG A 300 -14.53 18.99 6.89
N GLN A 301 -15.31 19.84 7.55
CA GLN A 301 -15.72 21.14 7.01
C GLN A 301 -14.60 22.20 7.01
N ASP A 302 -13.46 21.89 7.61
CA ASP A 302 -12.31 22.79 7.76
C ASP A 302 -11.44 22.94 6.49
N GLY A 303 -11.99 22.60 5.31
CA GLY A 303 -11.32 22.71 4.00
C GLY A 303 -10.94 21.36 3.37
N GLU A 304 -11.50 20.25 3.85
CA GLU A 304 -11.30 18.92 3.23
C GLU A 304 -12.25 18.66 2.06
N ILE A 305 -13.33 19.45 1.93
CA ILE A 305 -14.33 19.31 0.85
C ILE A 305 -13.71 19.33 -0.55
N PRO A 306 -12.78 20.24 -0.91
CA PRO A 306 -12.16 20.23 -2.24
C PRO A 306 -11.42 18.93 -2.55
N ASP A 307 -10.69 18.38 -1.57
CA ASP A 307 -10.00 17.09 -1.69
C ASP A 307 -11.00 15.96 -1.96
N PHE A 308 -12.10 15.90 -1.17
CA PHE A 308 -13.16 14.93 -1.35
C PHE A 308 -13.79 15.02 -2.74
N GLN A 309 -14.16 16.21 -3.18
CA GLN A 309 -14.74 16.43 -4.50
C GLN A 309 -13.79 16.08 -5.64
N ARG A 310 -12.48 16.27 -5.43
CA ARG A 310 -11.47 15.85 -6.42
C ARG A 310 -11.47 14.35 -6.61
N VAL A 311 -11.49 13.55 -5.53
CA VAL A 311 -11.58 12.10 -5.60
C VAL A 311 -12.93 11.66 -6.18
N GLN A 312 -14.02 12.31 -5.76
CA GLN A 312 -15.38 12.02 -6.23
C GLN A 312 -15.56 12.24 -7.75
N ARG A 313 -14.85 13.21 -8.34
CA ARG A 313 -14.85 13.38 -9.81
C ARG A 313 -14.17 12.24 -10.55
N GLY A 314 -13.24 11.54 -9.91
CA GLY A 314 -12.53 10.40 -10.47
C GLY A 314 -13.30 9.07 -10.41
N VAL A 315 -14.57 9.06 -9.99
CA VAL A 315 -15.41 7.86 -10.00
C VAL A 315 -16.68 8.11 -10.83
N ARG A 316 -17.25 7.02 -11.35
CA ARG A 316 -18.51 7.07 -12.11
C ARG A 316 -19.61 7.72 -11.27
N ALA A 317 -20.40 8.61 -11.88
CA ALA A 317 -21.53 9.23 -11.20
C ALA A 317 -22.66 8.23 -10.91
N ALA A 318 -23.49 8.52 -9.91
CA ALA A 318 -24.73 7.77 -9.70
C ALA A 318 -25.64 7.88 -10.93
N ALA A 319 -26.35 6.81 -11.26
CA ALA A 319 -27.40 6.87 -12.26
C ALA A 319 -28.47 7.86 -11.80
N GLN A 320 -28.90 8.76 -12.71
CA GLN A 320 -29.97 9.70 -12.43
C GLN A 320 -31.33 9.00 -12.52
#